data_cedf6bda6c285f6fdc68fb0aca11aad8
#
_entry.id   cedf6bda6c285f6fdc68fb0aca11aad8
#
_cell.length_a   1.000
_cell.length_b   1.000
_cell.length_c   1.000
_cell.angle_alpha   90.00
_cell.angle_beta   90.00
_cell.angle_gamma   90.00
#
_symmetry.space_group_name_H-M   'P 1'
#
loop_
_entity.id
_entity.type
_entity.pdbx_description
1 polymer ?
#
loop_
_entity_poly.entity_id
_entity_poly.type
_entity_poly.pdbx_seq_one_letter_code
_entity_poly.pdbx_strand_id
1 'polypeptide(L)'
;IRLSLVGSEMCIRDSLSATAITSYTATMIAVGKLWYADYEQTRFHFFNDNGEWNQIDKVGHSWTAYTESIYIAELYKWAGVDARKSAYIGASMAWFFQMGIEAFDGFSAAWGASLGDIAANTTGSLLMLGQELAWQEQRIIFKYAFHNVDYSEFLLEVQTRAAFLYGTSWQESLLKDYNGQSYWLSFNPWRFAKKSNPYFPNWLTFSVGYSSNDVFGGFTNHWENEAGEILDYSDIERYRQFFVSLDIDFTQIPTQSDFLKAVFRAINIIKIPAPTFEINSKGEAKFHTLYPFLRNE
;
A
#
# COMPACT_ATOMS: atom_id res chain seq x y z
N ILE A 1 2.90 43.71 10.50
CA ILE A 1 3.63 42.41 10.54
C ILE A 1 2.65 41.21 10.57
N ARG A 2 1.56 41.24 11.36
CA ARG A 2 0.57 40.12 11.37
C ARG A 2 -0.18 39.95 10.03
N LEU A 3 -0.50 41.02 9.32
CA LEU A 3 -1.22 40.95 8.03
C LEU A 3 -0.37 40.35 6.89
N SER A 4 0.96 40.58 6.90
CA SER A 4 1.85 40.00 5.89
C SER A 4 2.09 38.49 6.12
N LEU A 5 2.11 38.03 7.37
CA LEU A 5 2.22 36.60 7.71
C LEU A 5 0.95 35.82 7.33
N VAL A 6 -0.24 36.39 7.61
CA VAL A 6 -1.52 35.77 7.21
C VAL A 6 -1.63 35.67 5.68
N GLY A 7 -1.17 36.67 4.93
CA GLY A 7 -1.13 36.63 3.47
C GLY A 7 -0.19 35.52 2.93
N SER A 8 0.99 35.36 3.53
CA SER A 8 1.94 34.31 3.12
C SER A 8 1.44 32.90 3.44
N GLU A 9 0.83 32.69 4.60
CA GLU A 9 0.24 31.40 4.97
C GLU A 9 -0.94 31.02 4.04
N MET A 10 -1.76 31.99 3.65
CA MET A 10 -2.85 31.77 2.69
C MET A 10 -2.30 31.38 1.31
N CYS A 11 -1.28 32.10 0.81
CA CYS A 11 -0.63 31.76 -0.46
C CYS A 11 0.01 30.36 -0.43
N ILE A 12 0.61 29.92 0.68
CA ILE A 12 1.17 28.57 0.83
C ILE A 12 0.07 27.52 0.75
N ARG A 13 -1.04 27.70 1.43
CA ARG A 13 -2.18 26.77 1.41
C ARG A 13 -2.82 26.67 0.02
N ASP A 14 -3.02 27.79 -0.65
CA ASP A 14 -3.54 27.84 -2.01
C ASP A 14 -2.59 27.14 -3.01
N SER A 15 -1.30 27.40 -2.87
CA SER A 15 -0.26 26.72 -3.67
C SER A 15 -0.21 25.22 -3.42
N LEU A 16 -0.34 24.77 -2.16
CA LEU A 16 -0.40 23.35 -1.82
C LEU A 16 -1.65 22.69 -2.40
N SER A 17 -2.81 23.33 -2.30
CA SER A 17 -4.04 22.79 -2.87
C SER A 17 -3.95 22.69 -4.39
N ALA A 18 -3.41 23.72 -5.06
CA ALA A 18 -3.19 23.71 -6.49
C ALA A 18 -2.18 22.63 -6.91
N THR A 19 -1.08 22.47 -6.16
CA THR A 19 -0.08 21.44 -6.40
C THR A 19 -0.67 20.04 -6.19
N ALA A 20 -1.45 19.82 -5.13
CA ALA A 20 -2.11 18.55 -4.87
C ALA A 20 -3.07 18.16 -6.01
N ILE A 21 -3.90 19.10 -6.48
CA ILE A 21 -4.82 18.88 -7.61
C ILE A 21 -4.04 18.57 -8.89
N THR A 22 -2.98 19.32 -9.17
CA THR A 22 -2.16 19.14 -10.37
C THR A 22 -1.44 17.79 -10.34
N SER A 23 -0.83 17.43 -9.20
CA SER A 23 -0.16 16.14 -9.00
C SER A 23 -1.15 14.98 -9.12
N TYR A 24 -2.32 15.10 -8.49
CA TYR A 24 -3.37 14.10 -8.62
C TYR A 24 -3.80 13.91 -10.08
N THR A 25 -4.08 15.01 -10.80
CA THR A 25 -4.47 14.95 -12.21
C THR A 25 -3.39 14.28 -13.05
N ALA A 26 -2.10 14.64 -12.83
CA ALA A 26 -0.98 14.01 -13.53
C ALA A 26 -0.86 12.51 -13.20
N THR A 27 -1.05 12.14 -11.93
CA THR A 27 -1.04 10.74 -11.50
C THR A 27 -2.18 9.96 -12.14
N MET A 28 -3.41 10.51 -12.16
CA MET A 28 -4.56 9.85 -12.78
C MET A 28 -4.37 9.67 -14.30
N ILE A 29 -3.74 10.65 -14.98
CA ILE A 29 -3.38 10.49 -16.40
C ILE A 29 -2.34 9.37 -16.58
N ALA A 30 -1.33 9.29 -15.70
CA ALA A 30 -0.31 8.25 -15.76
C ALA A 30 -0.92 6.86 -15.47
N VAL A 31 -1.73 6.73 -14.43
CA VAL A 31 -2.49 5.51 -14.12
C VAL A 31 -3.38 5.11 -15.28
N GLY A 32 -4.12 6.07 -15.86
CA GLY A 32 -4.95 5.83 -17.04
C GLY A 32 -4.17 5.24 -18.21
N LYS A 33 -2.94 5.68 -18.43
CA LYS A 33 -2.07 5.15 -19.48
C LYS A 33 -1.43 3.80 -19.13
N LEU A 34 -1.08 3.58 -17.86
CA LEU A 34 -0.36 2.37 -17.43
C LEU A 34 -1.27 1.16 -17.24
N TRP A 35 -2.52 1.38 -16.83
CA TRP A 35 -3.44 0.29 -16.50
C TRP A 35 -4.62 0.15 -17.44
N TYR A 36 -5.11 1.26 -18.04
CA TYR A 36 -6.40 1.25 -18.73
C TYR A 36 -6.30 1.46 -20.24
N ALA A 37 -5.14 1.92 -20.78
CA ALA A 37 -5.02 2.26 -22.20
C ALA A 37 -5.18 1.06 -23.15
N ASP A 38 -4.82 -0.13 -22.68
CA ASP A 38 -4.85 -1.37 -23.48
C ASP A 38 -6.18 -2.13 -23.36
N TYR A 39 -7.15 -1.59 -22.60
CA TYR A 39 -8.43 -2.25 -22.37
C TYR A 39 -9.59 -1.44 -22.96
N GLU A 40 -10.58 -2.16 -23.47
CA GLU A 40 -11.80 -1.55 -23.98
C GLU A 40 -12.59 -0.87 -22.86
N GLN A 41 -13.19 0.27 -23.17
CA GLN A 41 -14.10 0.96 -22.25
C GLN A 41 -15.53 0.46 -22.43
N THR A 42 -16.24 0.38 -21.33
CA THR A 42 -17.65 -0.03 -21.27
C THR A 42 -18.50 0.97 -20.49
N ARG A 43 -19.80 0.68 -20.34
CA ARG A 43 -20.64 1.44 -19.43
C ARG A 43 -20.23 1.16 -17.99
N PHE A 44 -20.34 2.17 -17.13
CA PHE A 44 -20.05 2.01 -15.71
C PHE A 44 -20.77 0.81 -15.10
N HIS A 45 -20.04 -0.04 -14.43
CA HIS A 45 -20.58 -1.22 -13.76
C HIS A 45 -19.80 -1.54 -12.48
N PHE A 46 -20.43 -2.29 -11.59
CA PHE A 46 -19.80 -2.85 -10.41
C PHE A 46 -19.39 -4.30 -10.68
N PHE A 47 -18.28 -4.70 -10.11
CA PHE A 47 -17.79 -6.06 -10.15
C PHE A 47 -17.45 -6.54 -8.73
N ASN A 48 -17.73 -7.81 -8.45
CA ASN A 48 -17.40 -8.41 -7.16
C ASN A 48 -16.07 -9.17 -7.25
N ASP A 49 -15.01 -8.47 -7.00
CA ASP A 49 -13.62 -8.96 -7.00
C ASP A 49 -13.11 -9.37 -5.61
N ASN A 50 -14.01 -9.51 -4.60
CA ASN A 50 -13.63 -9.86 -3.23
C ASN A 50 -12.90 -11.21 -3.11
N GLY A 51 -13.05 -12.10 -4.08
CA GLY A 51 -12.33 -13.38 -4.15
C GLY A 51 -11.01 -13.32 -4.90
N GLU A 52 -10.72 -12.21 -5.57
CA GLU A 52 -9.54 -12.10 -6.44
C GLU A 52 -8.23 -11.95 -5.67
N TRP A 53 -7.15 -12.38 -6.31
CA TRP A 53 -5.75 -12.17 -5.91
C TRP A 53 -5.46 -12.54 -4.45
N ASN A 54 -6.21 -13.48 -3.87
CA ASN A 54 -6.16 -13.78 -2.43
C ASN A 54 -6.31 -12.54 -1.54
N GLN A 55 -7.02 -11.52 -1.98
CA GLN A 55 -7.27 -10.23 -1.32
C GLN A 55 -6.04 -9.34 -1.10
N ILE A 56 -4.89 -9.65 -1.70
CA ILE A 56 -3.68 -8.81 -1.59
C ILE A 56 -3.94 -7.41 -2.16
N ASP A 57 -4.74 -7.32 -3.20
CA ASP A 57 -5.22 -6.09 -3.81
C ASP A 57 -5.96 -5.19 -2.81
N LYS A 58 -6.93 -5.75 -2.07
CA LYS A 58 -7.67 -5.03 -1.02
C LYS A 58 -6.76 -4.48 0.08
N VAL A 59 -5.74 -5.27 0.45
CA VAL A 59 -4.73 -4.83 1.43
C VAL A 59 -3.90 -3.70 0.85
N GLY A 60 -3.57 -3.76 -0.44
CA GLY A 60 -2.89 -2.70 -1.19
C GLY A 60 -3.68 -1.39 -1.22
N HIS A 61 -4.97 -1.45 -1.53
CA HIS A 61 -5.89 -0.32 -1.49
C HIS A 61 -5.92 0.33 -0.10
N SER A 62 -6.06 -0.47 0.97
CA SER A 62 -6.02 0.04 2.35
C SER A 62 -4.70 0.72 2.70
N TRP A 63 -3.57 0.12 2.32
CA TRP A 63 -2.25 0.69 2.56
C TRP A 63 -2.04 2.00 1.80
N THR A 64 -2.46 2.07 0.54
CA THR A 64 -2.34 3.27 -0.29
C THR A 64 -3.16 4.40 0.30
N ALA A 65 -4.44 4.17 0.63
CA ALA A 65 -5.30 5.17 1.25
C ALA A 65 -4.78 5.66 2.61
N TYR A 66 -4.24 4.75 3.45
CA TYR A 66 -3.58 5.10 4.71
C TYR A 66 -2.35 5.98 4.49
N THR A 67 -1.49 5.60 3.57
CA THR A 67 -0.21 6.29 3.28
C THR A 67 -0.44 7.67 2.68
N GLU A 68 -1.33 7.78 1.70
CA GLU A 68 -1.73 9.06 1.12
C GLU A 68 -2.33 10.00 2.18
N SER A 69 -3.19 9.46 3.06
CA SER A 69 -3.78 10.23 4.16
C SER A 69 -2.73 10.86 5.06
N ILE A 70 -1.67 10.10 5.42
CA ILE A 70 -0.55 10.59 6.24
C ILE A 70 0.17 11.73 5.53
N TYR A 71 0.60 11.51 4.29
CA TYR A 71 1.42 12.51 3.60
C TYR A 71 0.66 13.80 3.33
N ILE A 72 -0.61 13.69 2.93
CA ILE A 72 -1.45 14.88 2.73
C ILE A 72 -1.65 15.61 4.07
N ALA A 73 -1.96 14.90 5.16
CA ALA A 73 -2.12 15.52 6.48
C ALA A 73 -0.84 16.22 6.95
N GLU A 74 0.34 15.61 6.76
CA GLU A 74 1.63 16.20 7.11
C GLU A 74 1.94 17.46 6.28
N LEU A 75 1.61 17.47 4.98
CA LEU A 75 1.74 18.65 4.13
C LEU A 75 0.88 19.81 4.63
N TYR A 76 -0.37 19.55 5.02
CA TYR A 76 -1.24 20.59 5.56
C TYR A 76 -0.83 21.05 6.96
N LYS A 77 -0.32 20.16 7.81
CA LYS A 77 0.32 20.53 9.10
C LYS A 77 1.53 21.45 8.86
N TRP A 78 2.38 21.11 7.90
CA TRP A 78 3.52 21.94 7.52
C TRP A 78 3.09 23.32 7.01
N ALA A 79 1.97 23.43 6.30
CA ALA A 79 1.37 24.70 5.87
C ALA A 79 0.67 25.47 7.00
N GLY A 80 0.82 25.07 8.25
CA GLY A 80 0.25 25.77 9.42
C GLY A 80 -1.25 25.49 9.65
N VAL A 81 -1.82 24.45 9.04
CA VAL A 81 -3.17 24.01 9.34
C VAL A 81 -3.17 23.23 10.64
N ASP A 82 -4.19 23.46 11.48
CA ASP A 82 -4.39 22.72 12.73
C ASP A 82 -4.33 21.19 12.49
N ALA A 83 -3.66 20.45 13.41
CA ALA A 83 -3.40 19.02 13.25
C ALA A 83 -4.67 18.20 13.02
N ARG A 84 -5.74 18.52 13.74
CA ARG A 84 -7.03 17.82 13.61
C ARG A 84 -7.69 18.07 12.25
N LYS A 85 -7.65 19.33 11.78
CA LYS A 85 -8.15 19.68 10.45
C LYS A 85 -7.30 19.03 9.36
N SER A 86 -5.98 19.03 9.52
CA SER A 86 -5.06 18.36 8.59
C SER A 86 -5.35 16.87 8.46
N ALA A 87 -5.67 16.20 9.57
CA ALA A 87 -6.03 14.79 9.57
C ALA A 87 -7.34 14.52 8.77
N TYR A 88 -8.38 15.35 8.98
CA TYR A 88 -9.61 15.25 8.19
C TYR A 88 -9.36 15.52 6.69
N ILE A 89 -8.58 16.54 6.37
CA ILE A 89 -8.23 16.86 4.97
C ILE A 89 -7.48 15.67 4.36
N GLY A 90 -6.45 15.16 5.04
CA GLY A 90 -5.65 14.04 4.57
C GLY A 90 -6.50 12.80 4.28
N ALA A 91 -7.30 12.38 5.24
CA ALA A 91 -8.16 11.20 5.09
C ALA A 91 -9.20 11.38 3.96
N SER A 92 -9.84 12.56 3.89
CA SER A 92 -10.85 12.82 2.87
C SER A 92 -10.24 12.88 1.47
N MET A 93 -9.13 13.59 1.29
CA MET A 93 -8.49 13.72 -0.04
C MET A 93 -7.96 12.37 -0.52
N ALA A 94 -7.30 11.60 0.34
CA ALA A 94 -6.82 10.27 -0.02
C ALA A 94 -8.00 9.36 -0.42
N TRP A 95 -9.06 9.36 0.35
CA TRP A 95 -10.25 8.60 0.00
C TRP A 95 -10.83 9.01 -1.37
N PHE A 96 -10.97 10.31 -1.64
CA PHE A 96 -11.43 10.79 -2.95
C PHE A 96 -10.49 10.43 -4.09
N PHE A 97 -9.17 10.40 -3.85
CA PHE A 97 -8.20 10.00 -4.86
C PHE A 97 -8.36 8.53 -5.22
N GLN A 98 -8.54 7.67 -4.23
CA GLN A 98 -8.80 6.25 -4.45
C GLN A 98 -10.16 6.02 -5.16
N MET A 99 -11.19 6.82 -4.85
CA MET A 99 -12.46 6.76 -5.59
C MET A 99 -12.33 7.11 -7.07
N GLY A 100 -11.32 7.89 -7.45
CA GLY A 100 -11.00 8.14 -8.85
C GLY A 100 -10.53 6.89 -9.57
N ILE A 101 -9.75 6.01 -8.91
CA ILE A 101 -9.32 4.71 -9.44
C ILE A 101 -10.54 3.81 -9.63
N GLU A 102 -11.39 3.68 -8.61
CA GLU A 102 -12.64 2.91 -8.70
C GLU A 102 -13.57 3.38 -9.84
N ALA A 103 -13.55 4.68 -10.13
CA ALA A 103 -14.29 5.21 -11.26
C ALA A 103 -13.70 4.76 -12.60
N PHE A 104 -12.38 4.68 -12.75
CA PHE A 104 -11.75 4.13 -13.94
C PHE A 104 -12.03 2.63 -14.09
N ASP A 105 -11.92 1.86 -13.01
CA ASP A 105 -12.27 0.44 -13.00
C ASP A 105 -13.71 0.23 -13.44
N GLY A 106 -14.63 1.06 -12.94
CA GLY A 106 -16.04 0.98 -13.31
C GLY A 106 -16.34 1.19 -14.79
N PHE A 107 -15.47 1.86 -15.55
CA PHE A 107 -15.58 2.06 -16.99
C PHE A 107 -14.71 1.08 -17.81
N SER A 108 -13.89 0.25 -17.20
CA SER A 108 -13.05 -0.74 -17.88
C SER A 108 -13.83 -2.03 -18.17
N ALA A 109 -13.67 -2.60 -19.36
CA ALA A 109 -14.26 -3.90 -19.69
C ALA A 109 -13.54 -5.07 -18.97
N ALA A 110 -12.30 -4.85 -18.51
CA ALA A 110 -11.49 -5.85 -17.83
C ALA A 110 -11.78 -5.96 -16.32
N TRP A 111 -12.30 -4.89 -15.73
CA TRP A 111 -12.57 -4.77 -14.29
C TRP A 111 -14.01 -4.30 -14.06
N GLY A 112 -14.24 -3.60 -13.01
CA GLY A 112 -15.47 -2.92 -12.60
C GLY A 112 -15.23 -2.25 -11.27
N ALA A 113 -16.01 -1.24 -10.90
CA ALA A 113 -15.91 -0.61 -9.60
C ALA A 113 -16.19 -1.63 -8.47
N SER A 114 -15.33 -1.70 -7.49
CA SER A 114 -15.41 -2.69 -6.42
C SER A 114 -15.90 -2.07 -5.10
N LEU A 115 -16.97 -2.62 -4.55
CA LEU A 115 -17.39 -2.28 -3.18
C LEU A 115 -16.35 -2.75 -2.14
N GLY A 116 -15.60 -3.81 -2.45
CA GLY A 116 -14.50 -4.30 -1.62
C GLY A 116 -13.37 -3.29 -1.54
N ASP A 117 -12.98 -2.68 -2.68
CA ASP A 117 -11.91 -1.68 -2.74
C ASP A 117 -12.35 -0.36 -2.12
N ILE A 118 -13.60 0.05 -2.31
CA ILE A 118 -14.18 1.19 -1.59
C ILE A 118 -14.11 0.98 -0.07
N ALA A 119 -14.44 -0.22 0.42
CA ALA A 119 -14.33 -0.54 1.84
C ALA A 119 -12.88 -0.59 2.33
N ALA A 120 -11.97 -1.13 1.52
CA ALA A 120 -10.54 -1.17 1.79
C ALA A 120 -9.93 0.25 1.87
N ASN A 121 -10.23 1.11 0.90
CA ASN A 121 -9.84 2.52 0.85
C ASN A 121 -10.36 3.29 2.08
N THR A 122 -11.62 3.05 2.43
CA THR A 122 -12.24 3.64 3.63
C THR A 122 -11.53 3.18 4.90
N THR A 123 -11.19 1.89 5.00
CA THR A 123 -10.49 1.32 6.16
C THR A 123 -9.11 1.94 6.33
N GLY A 124 -8.33 2.10 5.26
CA GLY A 124 -7.02 2.74 5.30
C GLY A 124 -7.09 4.19 5.77
N SER A 125 -7.96 4.98 5.17
CA SER A 125 -8.16 6.39 5.53
C SER A 125 -8.66 6.54 6.98
N LEU A 126 -9.58 5.70 7.43
CA LEU A 126 -10.09 5.72 8.81
C LEU A 126 -9.06 5.21 9.82
N LEU A 127 -8.17 4.28 9.45
CA LEU A 127 -7.07 3.84 10.31
C LEU A 127 -6.14 5.01 10.63
N MET A 128 -5.78 5.82 9.64
CA MET A 128 -4.98 7.02 9.86
C MET A 128 -5.74 8.05 10.69
N LEU A 129 -6.95 8.41 10.29
CA LEU A 129 -7.75 9.45 10.93
C LEU A 129 -8.07 9.11 12.39
N GLY A 130 -8.49 7.87 12.65
CA GLY A 130 -8.84 7.42 13.99
C GLY A 130 -7.68 7.53 14.96
N GLN A 131 -6.46 7.20 14.54
CA GLN A 131 -5.25 7.32 15.35
C GLN A 131 -4.88 8.78 15.62
N GLU A 132 -4.95 9.66 14.61
CA GLU A 132 -4.71 11.10 14.78
C GLU A 132 -5.73 11.73 15.75
N LEU A 133 -6.99 11.35 15.67
CA LEU A 133 -8.02 11.88 16.58
C LEU A 133 -7.88 11.35 18.00
N ALA A 134 -7.50 10.08 18.17
CA ALA A 134 -7.40 9.44 19.47
C ALA A 134 -6.08 9.76 20.18
N TRP A 135 -4.98 9.82 19.44
CA TRP A 135 -3.63 9.88 20.04
C TRP A 135 -2.76 11.00 19.49
N GLN A 136 -3.12 11.66 18.39
CA GLN A 136 -2.32 12.63 17.66
C GLN A 136 -0.97 12.04 17.19
N GLU A 137 -0.93 10.75 17.02
CA GLU A 137 0.22 9.97 16.54
C GLU A 137 -0.25 8.65 15.93
N GLN A 138 0.52 8.13 14.99
CA GLN A 138 0.29 6.79 14.44
C GLN A 138 1.01 5.76 15.34
N ARG A 139 0.26 4.92 16.06
CA ARG A 139 0.79 3.83 16.92
C ARG A 139 0.81 2.49 16.22
N ILE A 140 -0.08 2.32 15.25
CA ILE A 140 -0.10 1.20 14.30
C ILE A 140 0.30 1.78 12.96
N ILE A 141 1.44 1.33 12.43
CA ILE A 141 2.00 1.83 11.18
C ILE A 141 1.76 0.79 10.11
N PHE A 142 1.06 1.17 9.06
CA PHE A 142 0.84 0.30 7.92
C PHE A 142 2.01 0.44 6.96
N LYS A 143 2.72 -0.66 6.69
CA LYS A 143 3.96 -0.67 5.92
C LYS A 143 3.90 -1.62 4.74
N TYR A 144 4.79 -1.39 3.81
CA TYR A 144 4.94 -2.15 2.58
C TYR A 144 6.35 -2.69 2.46
N ALA A 145 6.49 -3.89 1.92
CA ALA A 145 7.76 -4.40 1.43
C ALA A 145 7.55 -5.10 0.09
N PHE A 146 8.59 -5.08 -0.71
CA PHE A 146 8.62 -5.72 -2.02
C PHE A 146 9.93 -6.49 -2.18
N HIS A 147 9.84 -7.62 -2.86
CA HIS A 147 10.99 -8.34 -3.40
C HIS A 147 10.70 -8.73 -4.85
N ASN A 148 11.74 -8.77 -5.64
CA ASN A 148 11.60 -9.23 -7.01
C ASN A 148 11.38 -10.74 -7.02
N VAL A 149 10.38 -11.21 -7.77
CA VAL A 149 10.08 -12.63 -7.92
C VAL A 149 10.82 -13.17 -9.14
N ASP A 150 11.48 -14.31 -9.01
CA ASP A 150 12.08 -15.02 -10.13
C ASP A 150 11.10 -16.06 -10.67
N TYR A 151 10.64 -15.84 -11.89
CA TYR A 151 9.71 -16.74 -12.58
C TYR A 151 10.43 -17.73 -13.49
N SER A 152 11.76 -17.77 -13.54
CA SER A 152 12.53 -18.57 -14.48
C SER A 152 12.34 -20.09 -14.32
N GLU A 153 11.94 -20.55 -13.14
CA GLU A 153 11.68 -21.97 -12.87
C GLU A 153 10.30 -22.45 -13.33
N PHE A 154 9.38 -21.51 -13.62
CA PHE A 154 8.06 -21.86 -14.16
C PHE A 154 8.11 -22.15 -15.67
N LEU A 155 7.07 -22.83 -16.17
CA LEU A 155 6.89 -23.05 -17.59
C LEU A 155 6.79 -21.72 -18.35
N LEU A 156 7.19 -21.72 -19.63
CA LEU A 156 7.27 -20.50 -20.44
C LEU A 156 5.94 -19.75 -20.52
N GLU A 157 4.82 -20.46 -20.55
CA GLU A 157 3.47 -19.88 -20.59
C GLU A 157 3.16 -19.12 -19.30
N VAL A 158 3.59 -19.63 -18.16
CA VAL A 158 3.44 -18.97 -16.85
C VAL A 158 4.37 -17.76 -16.75
N GLN A 159 5.61 -17.85 -17.23
CA GLN A 159 6.53 -16.71 -17.33
C GLN A 159 5.94 -15.59 -18.20
N THR A 160 5.38 -15.95 -19.36
CA THR A 160 4.73 -15.00 -20.26
C THR A 160 3.51 -14.34 -19.58
N ARG A 161 2.71 -15.14 -18.87
CA ARG A 161 1.58 -14.62 -18.08
C ARG A 161 2.05 -13.68 -16.97
N ALA A 162 3.08 -14.02 -16.24
CA ALA A 162 3.65 -13.15 -15.21
C ALA A 162 4.16 -11.83 -15.80
N ALA A 163 4.87 -11.87 -16.93
CA ALA A 163 5.33 -10.68 -17.63
C ALA A 163 4.16 -9.79 -18.12
N PHE A 164 3.07 -10.40 -18.59
CA PHE A 164 1.85 -9.68 -18.99
C PHE A 164 1.17 -8.99 -17.80
N LEU A 165 1.01 -9.70 -16.69
CA LEU A 165 0.32 -9.16 -15.51
C LEU A 165 1.15 -8.12 -14.75
N TYR A 166 2.43 -8.43 -14.53
CA TYR A 166 3.29 -7.74 -13.55
C TYR A 166 4.34 -6.85 -14.21
N GLY A 167 4.41 -6.87 -15.54
CA GLY A 167 5.43 -6.16 -16.29
C GLY A 167 6.78 -6.84 -16.28
N THR A 168 7.73 -6.22 -16.97
CA THR A 168 9.11 -6.74 -17.11
C THR A 168 10.15 -5.82 -16.47
N SER A 169 9.73 -4.62 -16.06
CA SER A 169 10.58 -3.67 -15.35
C SER A 169 10.37 -3.73 -13.84
N TRP A 170 11.41 -3.44 -13.06
CA TRP A 170 11.30 -3.45 -11.61
C TRP A 170 10.26 -2.44 -11.08
N GLN A 171 10.04 -1.33 -11.79
CA GLN A 171 9.05 -0.32 -11.43
C GLN A 171 7.62 -0.85 -11.59
N GLU A 172 7.36 -1.59 -12.67
CA GLU A 172 6.07 -2.24 -12.89
C GLU A 172 5.83 -3.34 -11.86
N SER A 173 6.83 -4.21 -11.66
CA SER A 173 6.74 -5.29 -10.66
C SER A 173 6.51 -4.74 -9.26
N LEU A 174 7.20 -3.66 -8.87
CA LEU A 174 6.96 -3.00 -7.57
C LEU A 174 5.49 -2.62 -7.36
N LEU A 175 4.79 -2.22 -8.42
CA LEU A 175 3.41 -1.74 -8.36
C LEU A 175 2.38 -2.83 -8.63
N LYS A 176 2.71 -3.84 -9.46
CA LYS A 176 1.75 -4.80 -10.00
C LYS A 176 1.96 -6.23 -9.51
N ASP A 177 3.19 -6.61 -9.11
CA ASP A 177 3.50 -8.00 -8.79
C ASP A 177 3.03 -8.39 -7.39
N TYR A 178 1.83 -8.89 -7.32
CA TYR A 178 1.21 -9.37 -6.08
C TYR A 178 1.98 -10.50 -5.39
N ASN A 179 2.79 -11.28 -6.13
CA ASN A 179 3.64 -12.33 -5.55
C ASN A 179 4.87 -11.77 -4.84
N GLY A 180 5.29 -10.55 -5.22
CA GLY A 180 6.45 -9.86 -4.61
C GLY A 180 6.07 -8.93 -3.47
N GLN A 181 4.79 -8.58 -3.33
CA GLN A 181 4.30 -7.61 -2.38
C GLN A 181 3.98 -8.23 -1.02
N SER A 182 4.29 -7.51 0.05
CA SER A 182 3.81 -7.83 1.40
C SER A 182 3.47 -6.57 2.18
N TYR A 183 2.42 -6.65 2.97
CA TYR A 183 1.86 -5.55 3.73
C TYR A 183 1.90 -5.87 5.22
N TRP A 184 2.22 -4.88 6.05
CA TRP A 184 2.59 -5.09 7.44
C TRP A 184 1.94 -4.07 8.36
N LEU A 185 1.45 -4.52 9.49
CA LEU A 185 1.05 -3.66 10.60
C LEU A 185 2.11 -3.75 11.69
N SER A 186 2.82 -2.63 11.91
CA SER A 186 3.92 -2.51 12.87
C SER A 186 3.47 -1.67 14.06
N PHE A 187 3.67 -2.17 15.28
CA PHE A 187 3.24 -1.49 16.50
C PHE A 187 4.14 -1.80 17.70
N ASN A 188 4.18 -0.87 18.63
CA ASN A 188 4.85 -1.05 19.92
C ASN A 188 3.78 -1.15 21.03
N PRO A 189 3.58 -2.32 21.66
CA PRO A 189 2.51 -2.52 22.64
C PRO A 189 2.65 -1.63 23.89
N TRP A 190 3.87 -1.25 24.27
CA TRP A 190 4.09 -0.39 25.46
C TRP A 190 3.61 1.04 25.25
N ARG A 191 3.56 1.53 24.01
CA ARG A 191 2.96 2.85 23.70
C ARG A 191 1.47 2.90 24.02
N PHE A 192 0.74 1.80 23.85
CA PHE A 192 -0.67 1.71 24.22
C PHE A 192 -0.86 1.71 25.75
N ALA A 193 0.02 1.06 26.47
CA ALA A 193 -0.01 1.01 27.92
C ALA A 193 0.52 2.30 28.60
N LYS A 194 0.98 3.29 27.81
CA LYS A 194 1.64 4.53 28.30
C LYS A 194 2.77 4.23 29.30
N LYS A 195 3.49 3.12 29.09
CA LYS A 195 4.61 2.67 29.91
C LYS A 195 5.87 2.68 29.06
N SER A 196 6.97 3.15 29.62
CA SER A 196 8.29 2.95 29.03
C SER A 196 8.83 1.58 29.44
N ASN A 197 9.42 0.87 28.51
CA ASN A 197 10.16 -0.35 28.79
C ASN A 197 11.63 -0.11 28.43
N PRO A 198 12.56 -0.14 29.41
CA PRO A 198 13.96 0.14 29.13
C PRO A 198 14.62 -0.90 28.21
N TYR A 199 14.04 -2.11 28.12
CA TYR A 199 14.54 -3.18 27.26
C TYR A 199 13.90 -3.19 25.87
N PHE A 200 12.85 -2.37 25.65
CA PHE A 200 12.14 -2.30 24.39
C PHE A 200 11.89 -0.83 24.03
N PRO A 201 12.81 -0.21 23.29
CA PRO A 201 12.74 1.21 22.98
C PRO A 201 11.54 1.53 22.10
N ASN A 202 11.08 2.79 22.11
CA ASN A 202 9.88 3.21 21.38
C ASN A 202 9.96 3.01 19.87
N TRP A 203 11.17 3.06 19.30
CA TRP A 203 11.39 2.85 17.87
C TRP A 203 11.35 1.37 17.44
N LEU A 204 11.50 0.43 18.37
CA LEU A 204 11.38 -0.99 18.07
C LEU A 204 9.92 -1.42 18.10
N THR A 205 9.46 -2.11 17.09
CA THR A 205 8.07 -2.55 16.95
C THR A 205 7.98 -4.03 16.64
N PHE A 206 6.86 -4.65 16.98
CA PHE A 206 6.42 -5.92 16.42
C PHE A 206 5.68 -5.64 15.12
N SER A 207 5.81 -6.56 14.17
CA SER A 207 5.11 -6.51 12.90
C SER A 207 4.38 -7.81 12.62
N VAL A 208 3.14 -7.69 12.16
CA VAL A 208 2.40 -8.78 11.54
C VAL A 208 2.20 -8.46 10.08
N GLY A 209 2.43 -9.42 9.20
CA GLY A 209 2.42 -9.22 7.75
C GLY A 209 1.50 -10.19 7.03
N TYR A 210 1.10 -9.79 5.84
CA TYR A 210 0.31 -10.55 4.90
C TYR A 210 0.89 -10.44 3.49
N SER A 211 0.89 -11.56 2.76
CA SER A 211 1.24 -11.65 1.35
C SER A 211 0.46 -12.76 0.68
N SER A 212 0.52 -12.79 -0.64
CA SER A 212 0.01 -13.88 -1.47
C SER A 212 1.12 -14.37 -2.37
N ASN A 213 1.08 -15.64 -2.76
CA ASN A 213 2.06 -16.20 -3.67
C ASN A 213 1.40 -17.17 -4.67
N ASP A 214 2.10 -17.42 -5.79
CA ASP A 214 1.68 -18.28 -6.89
C ASP A 214 0.33 -17.85 -7.51
N VAL A 215 0.06 -16.54 -7.54
CA VAL A 215 -1.13 -15.96 -8.18
C VAL A 215 -0.81 -15.51 -9.59
N PHE A 216 -1.49 -16.08 -10.59
CA PHE A 216 -1.35 -15.78 -12.03
C PHE A 216 -2.71 -15.45 -12.69
N GLY A 217 -3.73 -15.29 -11.90
CA GLY A 217 -5.07 -14.87 -12.28
C GLY A 217 -5.89 -14.41 -11.08
N GLY A 218 -6.96 -13.67 -11.28
CA GLY A 218 -7.80 -13.12 -10.22
C GLY A 218 -8.32 -14.19 -9.27
N PHE A 219 -9.17 -15.09 -9.74
CA PHE A 219 -9.77 -16.15 -8.94
C PHE A 219 -8.97 -17.46 -8.92
N THR A 220 -8.40 -17.83 -10.07
CA THR A 220 -7.71 -19.10 -10.29
C THR A 220 -6.54 -18.89 -11.26
N ASN A 221 -5.62 -19.86 -11.33
CA ASN A 221 -4.50 -19.84 -12.25
C ASN A 221 -4.90 -20.46 -13.61
N HIS A 222 -5.98 -19.97 -14.21
CA HIS A 222 -6.31 -20.27 -15.60
C HIS A 222 -6.60 -18.96 -16.37
N TRP A 223 -6.27 -18.94 -17.64
CA TRP A 223 -6.47 -17.77 -18.52
C TRP A 223 -6.54 -18.17 -19.96
N GLU A 224 -7.11 -17.32 -20.80
CA GLU A 224 -7.07 -17.44 -22.24
C GLU A 224 -5.82 -16.75 -22.77
N ASN A 225 -5.08 -17.41 -23.68
CA ASN A 225 -3.92 -16.84 -24.36
C ASN A 225 -4.36 -16.04 -25.62
N GLU A 226 -3.40 -15.38 -26.26
CA GLU A 226 -3.67 -14.58 -27.47
C GLU A 226 -4.23 -15.40 -28.65
N ALA A 227 -4.04 -16.72 -28.65
CA ALA A 227 -4.57 -17.62 -29.67
C ALA A 227 -6.01 -18.10 -29.36
N GLY A 228 -6.60 -17.69 -28.24
CA GLY A 228 -7.92 -18.12 -27.79
C GLY A 228 -7.91 -19.49 -27.09
N GLU A 229 -6.74 -20.00 -26.69
CA GLU A 229 -6.63 -21.27 -25.97
C GLU A 229 -6.71 -21.04 -24.48
N ILE A 230 -7.50 -21.87 -23.78
CA ILE A 230 -7.58 -21.84 -22.32
C ILE A 230 -6.39 -22.62 -21.75
N LEU A 231 -5.53 -21.92 -21.04
CA LEU A 231 -4.40 -22.49 -20.29
C LEU A 231 -4.82 -22.65 -18.84
N ASP A 232 -4.76 -23.89 -18.33
CA ASP A 232 -5.12 -24.24 -16.97
C ASP A 232 -3.87 -24.69 -16.19
N TYR A 233 -3.47 -23.87 -15.23
CA TYR A 233 -2.37 -24.09 -14.29
C TYR A 233 -2.87 -24.13 -12.84
N SER A 234 -4.07 -24.66 -12.62
CA SER A 234 -4.69 -24.79 -11.29
C SER A 234 -3.93 -25.73 -10.36
N ASP A 235 -3.01 -26.55 -10.90
CA ASP A 235 -2.03 -27.36 -10.15
C ASP A 235 -0.97 -26.50 -9.45
N ILE A 236 -0.71 -25.29 -9.93
CA ILE A 236 0.07 -24.29 -9.19
C ILE A 236 -0.84 -23.72 -8.10
N GLU A 237 -0.72 -24.26 -6.89
CA GLU A 237 -1.58 -23.91 -5.77
C GLU A 237 -1.28 -22.52 -5.23
N ARG A 238 -2.22 -21.61 -5.38
CA ARG A 238 -2.18 -20.24 -4.82
C ARG A 238 -2.27 -20.29 -3.30
N TYR A 239 -1.43 -19.55 -2.60
CA TYR A 239 -1.45 -19.56 -1.14
C TYR A 239 -1.26 -18.18 -0.52
N ARG A 240 -1.74 -18.04 0.71
CA ARG A 240 -1.58 -16.87 1.56
C ARG A 240 -0.43 -17.07 2.50
N GLN A 241 0.30 -16.00 2.77
CA GLN A 241 1.41 -16.00 3.73
C GLN A 241 1.10 -15.01 4.85
N PHE A 242 1.33 -15.45 6.07
CA PHE A 242 1.18 -14.66 7.29
C PHE A 242 2.52 -14.61 8.00
N PHE A 243 2.92 -13.43 8.41
CA PHE A 243 4.24 -13.19 8.95
C PHE A 243 4.21 -12.58 10.34
N VAL A 244 5.22 -12.90 11.15
CA VAL A 244 5.55 -12.20 12.39
C VAL A 244 7.03 -11.83 12.35
N SER A 245 7.34 -10.56 12.65
CA SER A 245 8.68 -10.01 12.55
C SER A 245 8.89 -8.87 13.54
N LEU A 246 10.11 -8.41 13.67
CA LEU A 246 10.44 -7.12 14.26
C LEU A 246 10.53 -6.04 13.17
N ASP A 247 10.37 -4.78 13.58
CA ASP A 247 10.47 -3.63 12.67
C ASP A 247 10.91 -2.38 13.41
N ILE A 248 11.10 -1.28 12.68
CA ILE A 248 11.51 0.01 13.21
C ILE A 248 10.46 1.07 12.90
N ASP A 249 9.96 1.75 13.93
CA ASP A 249 9.27 3.04 13.77
C ASP A 249 10.32 4.15 13.69
N PHE A 250 10.67 4.56 12.48
CA PHE A 250 11.68 5.59 12.25
C PHE A 250 11.31 6.92 12.90
N THR A 251 10.01 7.23 13.03
CA THR A 251 9.54 8.48 13.64
C THR A 251 9.83 8.57 15.13
N GLN A 252 10.12 7.44 15.77
CA GLN A 252 10.45 7.35 17.19
C GLN A 252 11.97 7.34 17.47
N ILE A 253 12.81 7.42 16.42
CA ILE A 253 14.26 7.55 16.59
C ILE A 253 14.59 8.99 16.99
N PRO A 254 15.21 9.21 18.16
CA PRO A 254 15.53 10.56 18.61
C PRO A 254 16.52 11.26 17.67
N THR A 255 16.16 12.44 17.18
CA THR A 255 17.06 13.28 16.36
C THR A 255 16.74 14.75 16.53
N GLN A 256 17.77 15.61 16.50
CA GLN A 256 17.62 17.07 16.52
C GLN A 256 17.53 17.64 15.08
N SER A 257 17.85 16.85 14.07
CA SER A 257 17.83 17.30 12.67
C SER A 257 16.43 17.27 12.09
N ASP A 258 15.90 18.40 11.67
CA ASP A 258 14.58 18.47 11.01
C ASP A 258 14.59 17.77 9.65
N PHE A 259 15.72 17.77 8.97
CA PHE A 259 15.91 16.98 7.74
C PHE A 259 15.77 15.48 8.01
N LEU A 260 16.44 14.95 9.03
CA LEU A 260 16.30 13.53 9.38
C LEU A 260 14.89 13.19 9.83
N LYS A 261 14.20 14.08 10.57
CA LYS A 261 12.78 13.86 10.92
C LYS A 261 11.91 13.72 9.66
N ALA A 262 12.14 14.57 8.65
CA ALA A 262 11.41 14.49 7.38
C ALA A 262 11.72 13.19 6.62
N VAL A 263 12.99 12.80 6.54
CA VAL A 263 13.42 11.53 5.92
C VAL A 263 12.79 10.35 6.65
N PHE A 264 12.87 10.31 7.99
CA PHE A 264 12.31 9.23 8.80
C PHE A 264 10.80 9.08 8.60
N ARG A 265 10.06 10.19 8.51
CA ARG A 265 8.64 10.15 8.17
C ARG A 265 8.40 9.57 6.78
N ALA A 266 9.19 10.00 5.78
CA ALA A 266 9.03 9.56 4.40
C ALA A 266 9.28 8.05 4.22
N ILE A 267 10.28 7.49 4.92
CA ILE A 267 10.62 6.06 4.80
C ILE A 267 9.86 5.17 5.77
N ASN A 268 9.08 5.73 6.70
CA ASN A 268 8.40 4.96 7.75
C ASN A 268 7.30 4.02 7.22
N ILE A 269 6.89 4.20 5.97
CA ILE A 269 5.95 3.30 5.27
C ILE A 269 6.60 2.03 4.73
N ILE A 270 7.94 1.92 4.81
CA ILE A 270 8.69 0.78 4.31
C ILE A 270 9.01 -0.16 5.48
N LYS A 271 8.69 -1.44 5.30
CA LYS A 271 9.13 -2.52 6.21
C LYS A 271 10.62 -2.74 6.03
N ILE A 272 11.37 -2.68 7.13
CA ILE A 272 12.80 -3.01 7.07
C ILE A 272 13.00 -4.53 6.97
N PRO A 273 14.10 -4.98 6.32
CA PRO A 273 14.50 -6.37 6.36
C PRO A 273 14.81 -6.82 7.80
N ALA A 274 14.20 -7.92 8.21
CA ALA A 274 14.36 -8.43 9.58
C ALA A 274 14.10 -9.95 9.63
N PRO A 275 14.58 -10.64 10.68
CA PRO A 275 14.20 -12.02 10.93
C PRO A 275 12.68 -12.16 11.01
N THR A 276 12.14 -13.09 10.24
CA THR A 276 10.70 -13.23 10.04
C THR A 276 10.28 -14.69 10.12
N PHE A 277 9.25 -14.94 10.90
CA PHE A 277 8.55 -16.22 10.93
C PHE A 277 7.33 -16.16 10.02
N GLU A 278 7.20 -17.13 9.14
CA GLU A 278 6.11 -17.28 8.18
C GLU A 278 5.29 -18.53 8.50
N ILE A 279 3.97 -18.41 8.38
CA ILE A 279 3.04 -19.54 8.26
C ILE A 279 2.19 -19.28 7.02
N ASN A 280 2.04 -20.29 6.16
CA ASN A 280 1.23 -20.17 4.96
C ASN A 280 -0.05 -21.01 5.03
N SER A 281 -0.96 -20.76 4.07
CA SER A 281 -2.25 -21.48 4.01
C SER A 281 -2.13 -22.94 3.57
N LYS A 282 -0.95 -23.40 3.12
CA LYS A 282 -0.63 -24.82 2.86
C LYS A 282 -0.28 -25.57 4.16
N GLY A 283 -0.19 -24.87 5.30
CA GLY A 283 0.19 -25.43 6.59
C GLY A 283 1.69 -25.54 6.82
N GLU A 284 2.50 -24.88 6.00
CA GLU A 284 3.95 -24.82 6.13
C GLU A 284 4.37 -23.67 7.03
N ALA A 285 5.44 -23.89 7.80
CA ALA A 285 6.07 -22.86 8.62
C ALA A 285 7.53 -22.71 8.19
N LYS A 286 7.94 -21.45 7.93
CA LYS A 286 9.29 -21.11 7.48
C LYS A 286 9.89 -20.00 8.33
N PHE A 287 11.22 -19.99 8.48
CA PHE A 287 11.95 -18.91 9.12
C PHE A 287 12.89 -18.27 8.10
N HIS A 288 12.73 -16.96 7.89
CA HIS A 288 13.56 -16.15 7.01
C HIS A 288 14.52 -15.31 7.83
N THR A 289 15.81 -15.42 7.54
CA THR A 289 16.85 -14.67 8.27
C THR A 289 16.74 -13.17 8.06
N LEU A 290 16.37 -12.74 6.86
CA LEU A 290 16.29 -11.32 6.50
C LEU A 290 15.22 -11.10 5.41
N TYR A 291 13.95 -11.32 5.75
CA TYR A 291 12.83 -11.09 4.84
C TYR A 291 12.70 -9.59 4.50
N PRO A 292 12.44 -9.18 3.25
CA PRO A 292 12.14 -10.02 2.09
C PRO A 292 13.36 -10.46 1.25
N PHE A 293 14.58 -10.01 1.55
CA PHE A 293 15.75 -10.18 0.67
C PHE A 293 16.39 -11.55 0.73
N LEU A 294 16.43 -12.19 1.91
CA LEU A 294 16.95 -13.56 2.10
C LEU A 294 15.78 -14.43 2.53
N ARG A 295 15.02 -14.90 1.56
CA ARG A 295 13.96 -15.88 1.78
C ARG A 295 14.58 -17.27 1.80
N ASN A 296 14.23 -18.06 2.80
CA ASN A 296 14.51 -19.50 2.76
C ASN A 296 13.32 -20.14 2.01
N GLU A 297 13.60 -20.63 0.82
CA GLU A 297 12.66 -21.35 -0.03
C GLU A 297 12.33 -22.74 0.53
#